data_d02823d8eac094f3901c32543dbaa04a
#
_entry.id   d02823d8eac094f3901c32543dbaa04a
#
_cell.length_a   1.000
_cell.length_b   1.000
_cell.length_c   1.000
_cell.angle_alpha   90.00
_cell.angle_beta   90.00
_cell.angle_gamma   90.00
#
_symmetry.space_group_name_H-M   'P 1'
#
loop_
_entity.id
_entity.type
_entity.pdbx_description
1 polymer ?
#
loop_
_entity_poly.entity_id
_entity_poly.type
_entity_poly.pdbx_seq_one_letter_code
_entity_poly.pdbx_strand_id
1 'polypeptide(L)'
;MAQQNIYDNEIKNEIDIENLMKKYSGFHDSCIVSINYHSGAFVDDNGGMANGELLEHSIEMILHSQWNKPIELRFTGVRKCNIVGWQDNYFCEILGVYMSFHTDLLGKTCDDKLIVWADWDCFNPINYTEEKLISPNGKNCTYVIAEKLFWRIMTEN
;
A
#
# COMPACT_ATOMS: atom_id res chain seq x y z
N MET A 1 22.73 4.80 14.18
CA MET A 1 22.06 3.65 14.82
C MET A 1 21.07 3.10 13.79
N ALA A 2 21.24 1.86 13.38
CA ALA A 2 20.26 1.22 12.51
C ALA A 2 18.92 1.19 13.28
N GLN A 3 17.87 1.82 12.73
CA GLN A 3 16.52 1.61 13.22
C GLN A 3 16.26 0.10 13.14
N GLN A 4 16.10 -0.53 14.28
CA GLN A 4 15.70 -1.90 14.40
C GLN A 4 14.40 -2.04 13.60
N ASN A 5 14.43 -2.90 12.59
CA ASN A 5 13.30 -3.08 11.68
C ASN A 5 12.13 -3.62 12.52
N ILE A 6 11.18 -2.75 12.87
CA ILE A 6 10.04 -3.07 13.75
C ILE A 6 9.06 -4.02 13.04
N TYR A 7 9.22 -4.19 11.72
CA TYR A 7 8.38 -5.03 10.88
C TYR A 7 9.06 -6.38 10.65
N ASP A 8 8.50 -7.40 11.24
CA ASP A 8 9.07 -8.76 11.19
C ASP A 8 8.74 -9.51 9.88
N ASN A 9 7.81 -8.98 9.06
CA ASN A 9 7.29 -9.70 7.89
C ASN A 9 7.38 -8.83 6.64
N GLU A 10 8.22 -9.24 5.69
CA GLU A 10 8.30 -8.66 4.34
C GLU A 10 7.59 -9.57 3.34
N ILE A 11 6.79 -9.00 2.45
CA ILE A 11 6.20 -9.70 1.30
C ILE A 11 7.22 -9.69 0.16
N LYS A 12 7.81 -10.84 -0.14
CA LYS A 12 8.87 -11.01 -1.14
C LYS A 12 8.43 -11.75 -2.39
N ASN A 13 7.39 -12.57 -2.27
CA ASN A 13 6.93 -13.47 -3.33
C ASN A 13 5.44 -13.78 -3.18
N GLU A 14 4.89 -14.51 -4.14
CA GLU A 14 3.47 -14.89 -4.16
C GLU A 14 3.05 -15.75 -2.96
N ILE A 15 3.96 -16.57 -2.43
CA ILE A 15 3.68 -17.42 -1.25
C ILE A 15 3.47 -16.55 -0.02
N ASP A 16 4.24 -15.48 0.12
CA ASP A 16 4.08 -14.52 1.23
C ASP A 16 2.73 -13.80 1.14
N ILE A 17 2.28 -13.45 -0.08
CA ILE A 17 0.96 -12.89 -0.34
C ILE A 17 -0.13 -13.89 0.09
N GLU A 18 -0.06 -15.13 -0.37
CA GLU A 18 -1.03 -16.16 -0.02
C GLU A 18 -1.11 -16.39 1.48
N ASN A 19 0.03 -16.43 2.16
CA ASN A 19 0.10 -16.60 3.61
C ASN A 19 -0.54 -15.42 4.36
N LEU A 20 -0.26 -14.19 3.94
CA LEU A 20 -0.89 -13.02 4.54
C LEU A 20 -2.40 -13.00 4.29
N MET A 21 -2.82 -13.25 3.04
CA MET A 21 -4.24 -13.32 2.69
C MET A 21 -4.98 -14.37 3.49
N LYS A 22 -4.39 -15.54 3.66
CA LYS A 22 -4.96 -16.62 4.48
C LYS A 22 -5.01 -16.23 5.96
N LYS A 23 -3.94 -15.64 6.47
CA LYS A 23 -3.83 -15.24 7.88
C LYS A 23 -4.83 -14.15 8.25
N TYR A 24 -5.12 -13.22 7.34
CA TYR A 24 -5.99 -12.07 7.57
C TYR A 24 -7.36 -12.20 6.88
N SER A 25 -7.78 -13.44 6.59
CA SER A 25 -9.11 -13.74 6.02
C SER A 25 -9.42 -12.98 4.72
N GLY A 26 -8.41 -12.78 3.84
CA GLY A 26 -8.52 -11.97 2.64
C GLY A 26 -8.85 -10.51 2.88
N PHE A 27 -8.65 -10.01 4.10
CA PHE A 27 -9.06 -8.67 4.55
C PHE A 27 -10.57 -8.43 4.53
N HIS A 28 -11.38 -9.50 4.41
CA HIS A 28 -12.83 -9.40 4.45
C HIS A 28 -13.30 -8.89 5.82
N ASP A 29 -14.35 -8.06 5.82
CA ASP A 29 -14.89 -7.42 7.03
C ASP A 29 -13.85 -6.59 7.80
N SER A 30 -13.03 -5.87 7.07
CA SER A 30 -12.05 -4.93 7.61
C SER A 30 -12.29 -3.52 7.11
N CYS A 31 -11.64 -2.55 7.74
CA CYS A 31 -11.66 -1.16 7.31
C CYS A 31 -10.30 -0.50 7.53
N ILE A 32 -9.98 0.47 6.69
CA ILE A 32 -8.82 1.33 6.88
C ILE A 32 -9.16 2.35 7.96
N VAL A 33 -8.40 2.35 9.05
CA VAL A 33 -8.59 3.29 10.18
C VAL A 33 -7.72 4.53 10.02
N SER A 34 -6.50 4.35 9.54
CA SER A 34 -5.60 5.47 9.32
C SER A 34 -4.60 5.18 8.20
N ILE A 35 -4.18 6.25 7.54
CA ILE A 35 -3.09 6.25 6.55
C ILE A 35 -2.15 7.39 6.91
N ASN A 36 -0.87 7.08 7.02
CA ASN A 36 0.18 8.05 7.22
C ASN A 36 1.12 8.02 6.01
N TYR A 37 1.19 9.13 5.28
CA TYR A 37 2.02 9.27 4.09
C TYR A 37 3.25 10.13 4.39
N HIS A 38 4.42 9.60 4.07
CA HIS A 38 5.70 10.30 4.14
C HIS A 38 6.26 10.47 2.74
N SER A 39 6.39 11.70 2.30
CA SER A 39 6.94 12.01 0.96
C SER A 39 8.44 11.79 0.86
N GLY A 40 9.16 11.72 1.99
CA GLY A 40 10.62 11.70 2.02
C GLY A 40 11.27 13.05 1.68
N ALA A 41 10.49 14.05 1.30
CA ALA A 41 11.00 15.38 0.97
C ALA A 41 11.51 16.10 2.23
N PHE A 42 12.58 16.87 2.07
CA PHE A 42 13.17 17.66 3.16
C PHE A 42 13.81 18.96 2.64
N VAL A 43 14.10 19.86 3.57
CA VAL A 43 14.88 21.06 3.31
C VAL A 43 16.29 20.84 3.87
N ASP A 44 17.31 20.99 3.03
CA ASP A 44 18.71 20.83 3.43
C ASP A 44 19.24 22.04 4.23
N ASP A 45 20.46 21.92 4.73
CA ASP A 45 21.10 22.97 5.56
C ASP A 45 21.31 24.31 4.82
N ASN A 46 21.25 24.31 3.49
CA ASN A 46 21.35 25.49 2.65
C ASN A 46 20.01 26.09 2.23
N GLY A 47 18.91 25.52 2.72
CA GLY A 47 17.55 25.90 2.35
C GLY A 47 17.07 25.33 1.01
N GLY A 48 17.80 24.39 0.43
CA GLY A 48 17.40 23.68 -0.78
C GLY A 48 16.36 22.60 -0.49
N MET A 49 15.35 22.42 -1.36
CA MET A 49 14.38 21.35 -1.28
C MET A 49 14.88 20.12 -2.02
N ALA A 50 14.82 18.97 -1.36
CA ALA A 50 15.25 17.68 -1.88
C ALA A 50 14.17 16.60 -1.69
N ASN A 51 14.15 15.61 -2.57
CA ASN A 51 13.14 14.55 -2.58
C ASN A 51 13.47 13.36 -1.65
N GLY A 52 14.67 13.27 -1.13
CA GLY A 52 15.13 12.09 -0.41
C GLY A 52 15.32 10.87 -1.30
N GLU A 53 15.62 9.73 -0.68
CA GLU A 53 15.79 8.46 -1.37
C GLU A 53 14.43 7.80 -1.67
N LEU A 54 14.37 6.97 -2.71
CA LEU A 54 13.14 6.32 -3.15
C LEU A 54 12.42 5.58 -2.01
N LEU A 55 13.15 4.80 -1.21
CA LEU A 55 12.56 4.00 -0.13
C LEU A 55 12.06 4.81 1.06
N GLU A 56 12.39 6.10 1.13
CA GLU A 56 11.86 7.03 2.13
C GLU A 56 10.43 7.48 1.81
N HIS A 57 9.99 7.37 0.54
CA HIS A 57 8.60 7.56 0.15
C HIS A 57 7.77 6.39 0.67
N SER A 58 7.01 6.60 1.72
CA SER A 58 6.33 5.51 2.41
C SER A 58 4.88 5.82 2.78
N ILE A 59 4.11 4.74 2.91
CA ILE A 59 2.75 4.78 3.47
C ILE A 59 2.68 3.74 4.58
N GLU A 60 2.17 4.16 5.74
CA GLU A 60 1.79 3.29 6.84
C GLU A 60 0.26 3.29 6.93
N MET A 61 -0.33 2.10 6.83
CA MET A 61 -1.78 1.92 6.81
C MET A 61 -2.18 0.99 7.95
N ILE A 62 -3.11 1.43 8.79
CA ILE A 62 -3.67 0.61 9.86
C ILE A 62 -5.07 0.18 9.46
N LEU A 63 -5.31 -1.14 9.51
CA LEU A 63 -6.61 -1.74 9.28
C LEU A 63 -7.11 -2.42 10.55
N HIS A 64 -8.39 -2.24 10.84
CA HIS A 64 -9.12 -3.01 11.85
C HIS A 64 -10.02 -4.02 11.15
N SER A 65 -10.26 -5.15 11.80
CA SER A 65 -11.10 -6.24 11.31
C SER A 65 -12.08 -6.69 12.38
N GLN A 66 -13.24 -7.17 11.96
CA GLN A 66 -14.21 -7.80 12.88
C GLN A 66 -13.68 -9.11 13.46
N TRP A 67 -12.79 -9.80 12.75
CA TRP A 67 -12.39 -11.17 13.05
C TRP A 67 -10.92 -11.32 13.49
N ASN A 68 -10.09 -10.34 13.16
CA ASN A 68 -8.65 -10.40 13.41
C ASN A 68 -8.20 -9.19 14.23
N LYS A 69 -7.04 -9.31 14.89
CA LYS A 69 -6.39 -8.16 15.52
C LYS A 69 -6.03 -7.11 14.47
N PRO A 70 -5.92 -5.83 14.88
CA PRO A 70 -5.45 -4.79 13.97
C PRO A 70 -4.14 -5.15 13.29
N ILE A 71 -4.00 -4.79 12.03
CA ILE A 71 -2.79 -4.99 11.24
C ILE A 71 -2.27 -3.65 10.72
N GLU A 72 -0.97 -3.50 10.72
CA GLU A 72 -0.29 -2.40 10.06
C GLU A 72 0.41 -2.91 8.81
N LEU A 73 0.14 -2.24 7.69
CA LEU A 73 0.84 -2.42 6.42
C LEU A 73 1.77 -1.23 6.22
N ARG A 74 3.02 -1.48 5.90
CA ARG A 74 3.98 -0.44 5.54
C ARG A 74 4.50 -0.67 4.13
N PHE A 75 4.20 0.30 3.28
CA PHE A 75 4.71 0.37 1.91
C PHE A 75 5.92 1.30 1.87
N THR A 76 7.01 0.87 1.27
CA THR A 76 8.21 1.69 1.05
C THR A 76 8.55 1.74 -0.43
N GLY A 77 9.12 2.86 -0.88
CA GLY A 77 9.29 3.11 -2.30
C GLY A 77 7.95 3.26 -3.01
N VAL A 78 7.04 4.04 -2.42
CA VAL A 78 5.72 4.28 -3.00
C VAL A 78 5.86 5.01 -4.32
N ARG A 79 5.36 4.39 -5.39
CA ARG A 79 5.37 4.92 -6.74
C ARG A 79 4.10 5.68 -7.06
N LYS A 80 2.99 5.14 -6.63
CA LYS A 80 1.66 5.69 -6.86
C LYS A 80 0.68 5.24 -5.80
N CYS A 81 -0.25 6.10 -5.45
CA CYS A 81 -1.36 5.76 -4.56
C CYS A 81 -2.59 6.59 -4.89
N ASN A 82 -3.74 6.05 -4.53
CA ASN A 82 -5.01 6.74 -4.52
C ASN A 82 -5.71 6.46 -3.20
N ILE A 83 -6.25 7.49 -2.59
CA ILE A 83 -7.02 7.38 -1.34
C ILE A 83 -8.42 7.88 -1.61
N VAL A 84 -9.41 7.04 -1.38
CA VAL A 84 -10.82 7.40 -1.55
C VAL A 84 -11.24 8.32 -0.43
N GLY A 85 -11.71 9.51 -0.79
CA GLY A 85 -12.26 10.48 0.14
C GLY A 85 -13.77 10.32 0.36
N TRP A 86 -14.30 10.99 1.37
CA TRP A 86 -15.71 10.92 1.76
C TRP A 86 -16.69 11.26 0.62
N GLN A 87 -16.33 12.21 -0.25
CA GLN A 87 -17.17 12.63 -1.39
C GLN A 87 -17.14 11.66 -2.57
N ASP A 88 -16.28 10.66 -2.55
CA ASP A 88 -16.05 9.72 -3.65
C ASP A 88 -16.85 8.41 -3.48
N ASN A 89 -18.08 8.49 -2.95
CA ASN A 89 -18.87 7.32 -2.57
C ASN A 89 -18.14 6.40 -1.58
N TYR A 90 -17.58 7.01 -0.56
CA TYR A 90 -16.83 6.30 0.48
C TYR A 90 -17.67 5.19 1.12
N PHE A 91 -17.10 4.02 1.18
CA PHE A 91 -17.62 2.86 1.86
C PHE A 91 -16.51 2.23 2.68
N CYS A 92 -16.67 2.16 4.00
CA CYS A 92 -15.57 1.78 4.88
C CYS A 92 -15.27 0.27 4.86
N GLU A 93 -16.27 -0.56 4.58
CA GLU A 93 -16.14 -2.01 4.65
C GLU A 93 -15.36 -2.55 3.44
N ILE A 94 -14.30 -3.29 3.71
CA ILE A 94 -13.53 -4.02 2.71
C ILE A 94 -14.12 -5.42 2.62
N LEU A 95 -14.60 -5.78 1.43
CA LEU A 95 -15.13 -7.12 1.14
C LEU A 95 -14.06 -8.07 0.60
N GLY A 96 -12.94 -7.54 0.16
CA GLY A 96 -11.78 -8.26 -0.31
C GLY A 96 -10.76 -7.31 -0.88
N VAL A 97 -9.50 -7.70 -0.87
CA VAL A 97 -8.40 -6.90 -1.43
C VAL A 97 -7.78 -7.57 -2.64
N TYR A 98 -7.24 -6.75 -3.53
CA TYR A 98 -6.29 -7.17 -4.53
C TYR A 98 -4.88 -7.02 -4.00
N MET A 99 -4.04 -8.04 -4.15
CA MET A 99 -2.62 -7.98 -3.82
C MET A 99 -1.83 -8.85 -4.79
N SER A 100 -0.90 -8.27 -5.52
CA SER A 100 -0.08 -9.00 -6.48
C SER A 100 1.19 -8.23 -6.83
N PHE A 101 2.19 -8.95 -7.35
CA PHE A 101 3.37 -8.36 -7.96
C PHE A 101 3.16 -8.11 -9.45
N HIS A 102 3.74 -7.02 -9.95
CA HIS A 102 3.76 -6.67 -11.37
C HIS A 102 5.14 -6.17 -11.79
N THR A 103 5.55 -6.51 -13.01
CA THR A 103 6.84 -6.10 -13.58
C THR A 103 6.70 -4.98 -14.62
N ASP A 104 5.51 -4.76 -15.17
CA ASP A 104 5.28 -3.85 -16.31
C ASP A 104 4.42 -2.63 -15.96
N LEU A 105 4.50 -2.16 -14.72
CA LEU A 105 3.75 -0.99 -14.27
C LEU A 105 4.60 0.28 -14.28
N LEU A 106 3.93 1.42 -14.53
CA LEU A 106 4.47 2.78 -14.42
C LEU A 106 5.68 3.07 -15.32
N GLY A 107 5.70 2.46 -16.50
CA GLY A 107 6.65 2.76 -17.54
C GLY A 107 7.89 1.86 -17.54
N LYS A 108 8.73 2.07 -18.54
CA LYS A 108 9.87 1.20 -18.89
C LYS A 108 11.08 1.30 -17.94
N THR A 109 11.02 2.16 -16.93
CA THR A 109 12.11 2.38 -15.97
C THR A 109 12.04 1.49 -14.75
N CYS A 110 10.99 0.68 -14.60
CA CYS A 110 10.84 -0.29 -13.53
C CYS A 110 11.30 -1.67 -14.01
N ASP A 111 12.58 -1.96 -13.84
CA ASP A 111 13.12 -3.31 -14.04
C ASP A 111 12.73 -4.26 -12.90
N ASP A 112 12.31 -3.71 -11.77
CA ASP A 112 11.92 -4.46 -10.59
C ASP A 112 10.41 -4.68 -10.51
N LYS A 113 10.01 -5.78 -9.88
CA LYS A 113 8.60 -6.04 -9.61
C LYS A 113 8.10 -5.09 -8.51
N LEU A 114 6.91 -4.55 -8.74
CA LEU A 114 6.20 -3.70 -7.80
C LEU A 114 5.08 -4.49 -7.14
N ILE A 115 4.89 -4.28 -5.83
CA ILE A 115 3.72 -4.79 -5.11
C ILE A 115 2.56 -3.81 -5.26
N VAL A 116 1.40 -4.34 -5.60
CA VAL A 116 0.13 -3.61 -5.67
C VAL A 116 -0.81 -4.13 -4.60
N TRP A 117 -1.36 -3.23 -3.82
CA TRP A 117 -2.44 -3.49 -2.87
C TRP A 117 -3.61 -2.57 -3.18
N ALA A 118 -4.82 -3.10 -3.15
CA ALA A 118 -6.05 -2.30 -3.30
C ALA A 118 -7.18 -2.86 -2.43
N ASP A 119 -8.04 -1.98 -1.92
CA ASP A 119 -9.20 -2.33 -1.11
C ASP A 119 -10.40 -2.85 -1.91
N TRP A 120 -10.16 -3.27 -3.12
CA TRP A 120 -11.13 -3.89 -4.02
C TRP A 120 -10.50 -5.08 -4.75
N ASP A 121 -11.05 -6.26 -4.60
CA ASP A 121 -10.52 -7.52 -5.13
C ASP A 121 -10.54 -7.61 -6.67
N CYS A 122 -11.44 -6.87 -7.33
CA CYS A 122 -11.50 -6.78 -8.80
C CYS A 122 -10.55 -5.72 -9.38
N PHE A 123 -9.81 -4.98 -8.55
CA PHE A 123 -8.79 -4.05 -9.05
C PHE A 123 -7.67 -4.83 -9.73
N ASN A 124 -7.30 -4.42 -10.93
CA ASN A 124 -6.13 -4.96 -11.63
C ASN A 124 -5.47 -3.85 -12.44
N PRO A 125 -4.27 -3.39 -12.06
CA PRO A 125 -3.60 -2.27 -12.71
C PRO A 125 -3.24 -2.55 -14.19
N ILE A 126 -3.11 -3.81 -14.60
CA ILE A 126 -2.85 -4.18 -16.00
C ILE A 126 -4.00 -3.74 -16.91
N ASN A 127 -5.23 -3.74 -16.40
CA ASN A 127 -6.42 -3.32 -17.14
C ASN A 127 -6.61 -1.80 -17.19
N TYR A 128 -5.70 -1.04 -16.56
CA TYR A 128 -5.76 0.40 -16.51
C TYR A 128 -4.61 1.01 -17.31
N THR A 129 -4.94 2.03 -18.09
CA THR A 129 -3.92 2.91 -18.65
C THR A 129 -3.30 3.74 -17.51
N GLU A 130 -2.11 4.28 -17.70
CA GLU A 130 -1.50 5.16 -16.72
C GLU A 130 -2.41 6.34 -16.32
N GLU A 131 -3.15 6.90 -17.28
CA GLU A 131 -4.15 7.94 -17.04
C GLU A 131 -5.25 7.47 -16.07
N LYS A 132 -5.74 6.23 -16.19
CA LYS A 132 -6.74 5.68 -15.27
C LYS A 132 -6.19 5.37 -13.89
N LEU A 133 -4.91 5.06 -13.77
CA LEU A 133 -4.25 4.93 -12.47
C LEU A 133 -4.08 6.27 -11.76
N ILE A 134 -3.94 7.36 -12.54
CA ILE A 134 -3.85 8.72 -11.98
C ILE A 134 -5.23 9.24 -11.58
N SER A 135 -6.23 8.97 -12.42
CA SER A 135 -7.60 9.48 -12.25
C SER A 135 -8.58 8.37 -12.59
N PRO A 136 -8.81 7.40 -11.68
CA PRO A 136 -9.63 6.24 -11.95
C PRO A 136 -11.08 6.65 -12.25
N ASN A 137 -11.53 6.30 -13.45
CA ASN A 137 -12.94 6.38 -13.82
C ASN A 137 -13.64 5.04 -13.47
N GLY A 138 -14.86 5.10 -13.00
CA GLY A 138 -15.61 3.92 -12.57
C GLY A 138 -15.55 3.72 -11.07
N LYS A 139 -15.35 2.48 -10.60
CA LYS A 139 -15.23 2.22 -9.18
C LYS A 139 -13.90 2.79 -8.65
N ASN A 140 -14.01 3.84 -7.87
CA ASN A 140 -12.88 4.42 -7.18
C ASN A 140 -12.51 3.54 -5.97
N CYS A 141 -11.23 3.23 -5.81
CA CYS A 141 -10.74 2.44 -4.69
C CYS A 141 -9.43 3.01 -4.14
N THR A 142 -9.13 2.69 -2.89
CA THR A 142 -7.84 2.99 -2.30
C THR A 142 -6.84 1.95 -2.77
N TYR A 143 -5.73 2.39 -3.36
CA TYR A 143 -4.64 1.50 -3.77
C TYR A 143 -3.27 2.11 -3.53
N VAL A 144 -2.28 1.24 -3.38
CA VAL A 144 -0.86 1.59 -3.26
C VAL A 144 -0.06 0.72 -4.19
N ILE A 145 0.84 1.33 -4.96
CA ILE A 145 1.86 0.68 -5.79
C ILE A 145 3.22 1.07 -5.24
N ALA A 146 4.01 0.09 -4.81
CA ALA A 146 5.26 0.33 -4.10
C ALA A 146 6.33 -0.72 -4.42
N GLU A 147 7.58 -0.41 -4.06
CA GLU A 147 8.72 -1.33 -4.19
C GLU A 147 8.62 -2.50 -3.21
N LYS A 148 8.21 -2.22 -1.97
CA LYS A 148 8.15 -3.19 -0.88
C LYS A 148 6.91 -3.02 -0.02
N LEU A 149 6.47 -4.14 0.55
CA LEU A 149 5.41 -4.19 1.54
C LEU A 149 5.89 -5.01 2.74
N PHE A 150 5.73 -4.41 3.92
CA PHE A 150 5.93 -5.04 5.22
C PHE A 150 4.62 -5.04 6.00
N TRP A 151 4.46 -5.96 6.92
CA TRP A 151 3.30 -5.99 7.78
C TRP A 151 3.61 -6.49 9.19
N ARG A 152 2.78 -6.11 10.12
CA ARG A 152 2.79 -6.64 11.49
C ARG A 152 1.38 -6.65 12.06
N ILE A 153 1.10 -7.65 12.90
CA ILE A 153 -0.10 -7.64 13.73
C ILE A 153 0.17 -6.71 14.91
N MET A 154 -0.74 -5.79 15.17
CA MET A 154 -0.63 -4.86 16.28
C MET A 154 -1.05 -5.58 17.57
N THR A 155 -0.21 -5.51 18.60
CA THR A 155 -0.59 -5.92 19.94
C THR A 155 -1.34 -4.78 20.61
N GLU A 156 -2.50 -5.10 21.20
CA GLU A 156 -3.16 -4.15 22.10
C GLU A 156 -2.18 -3.82 23.25
N ASN A 157 -1.92 -2.52 23.42
CA ASN A 157 -1.23 -2.03 24.62
C ASN A 157 -2.21 -1.95 25.78
#